data_4c6200b4fbce0a1b8f7b30ea66df8de4
#
_entry.id   4c6200b4fbce0a1b8f7b30ea66df8de4
#
_cell.length_a   1.000
_cell.length_b   1.000
_cell.length_c   1.000
_cell.angle_alpha   90.00
_cell.angle_beta   90.00
_cell.angle_gamma   90.00
#
_symmetry.space_group_name_H-M   'P 1'
#
loop_
_entity.id
_entity.type
_entity.pdbx_description
1 polymer ?
#
loop_
_entity_poly.entity_id
_entity_poly.type
_entity_poly.pdbx_seq_one_letter_code
_entity_poly.pdbx_strand_id
1 'polypeptide(L)'
;YASFNYLSPIKTTENGTAYWLAGLRCYRFDTALQFSSPVLNKKCAKQLNQFAPAFGIGGKHYLDEAHRLQLYSELSGLPLGGRGHTYDLDIGVKYSPCKNLSANAGYRVLDLKIKNDDGTGLYKLSGWYGGLSYSF
;
A
#
# COMPACT_ATOMS: atom_id res chain seq x y z
N TYR A 1 -6.82 -4.88 -4.41
CA TYR A 1 -5.49 -4.30 -4.49
C TYR A 1 -4.45 -5.37 -4.82
N ALA A 2 -3.63 -5.15 -5.82
CA ALA A 2 -2.48 -5.97 -6.14
C ALA A 2 -1.27 -5.05 -6.41
N SER A 3 -0.08 -5.49 -6.01
CA SER A 3 1.15 -4.74 -6.27
C SER A 3 2.25 -5.70 -6.70
N PHE A 4 3.05 -5.25 -7.65
CA PHE A 4 4.28 -5.90 -8.05
C PHE A 4 5.42 -4.89 -7.84
N ASN A 5 6.39 -5.23 -6.99
CA ASN A 5 7.46 -4.32 -6.61
C ASN A 5 8.82 -4.97 -6.88
N TYR A 6 9.71 -4.23 -7.51
CA TYR A 6 11.13 -4.50 -7.58
C TYR A 6 11.84 -3.71 -6.48
N LEU A 7 12.64 -4.37 -5.67
CA LEU A 7 13.39 -3.78 -4.57
C LEU A 7 14.88 -3.81 -4.90
N SER A 8 15.54 -2.67 -4.81
CA SER A 8 17.00 -2.55 -4.98
C SER A 8 17.62 -2.00 -3.71
N PRO A 9 18.56 -2.70 -3.09
CA PRO A 9 19.19 -2.24 -1.86
C PRO A 9 20.00 -0.97 -2.10
N ILE A 10 19.86 0.02 -1.22
CA ILE A 10 20.68 1.23 -1.15
C ILE A 10 21.84 0.98 -0.20
N LYS A 11 21.50 0.44 0.98
CA LYS A 11 22.45 0.17 2.05
C LYS A 11 21.96 -1.02 2.86
N THR A 12 22.85 -1.96 3.07
CA THR A 12 22.62 -3.11 3.93
C THR A 12 23.61 -3.08 5.07
N THR A 13 23.12 -3.24 6.29
CA THR A 13 23.90 -3.40 7.52
C THR A 13 23.53 -4.72 8.17
N GLU A 14 24.24 -5.14 9.20
CA GLU A 14 23.94 -6.37 9.93
C GLU A 14 22.50 -6.40 10.46
N ASN A 15 21.99 -5.24 10.89
CA ASN A 15 20.69 -5.13 11.53
C ASN A 15 19.59 -4.55 10.64
N GLY A 16 19.91 -4.21 9.38
CA GLY A 16 18.86 -3.61 8.55
C GLY A 16 19.25 -3.38 7.09
N THR A 17 18.24 -3.07 6.30
CA THR A 17 18.40 -2.76 4.88
C THR A 17 17.51 -1.60 4.51
N ALA A 18 18.09 -0.60 3.85
CA ALA A 18 17.34 0.44 3.14
C ALA A 18 17.34 0.10 1.65
N TYR A 19 16.22 0.34 0.97
CA TYR A 19 16.05 -0.01 -0.43
C TYR A 19 15.23 1.00 -1.20
N TRP A 20 15.49 1.09 -2.51
CA TRP A 20 14.59 1.70 -3.46
C TRP A 20 13.51 0.71 -3.88
N LEU A 21 12.35 1.25 -4.14
CA LEU A 21 11.21 0.51 -4.62
C LEU A 21 10.75 1.10 -5.96
N ALA A 22 10.59 0.24 -6.95
CA ALA A 22 9.93 0.57 -8.20
C ALA A 22 8.90 -0.51 -8.51
N GLY A 23 7.68 -0.15 -8.82
CA GLY A 23 6.63 -1.14 -9.02
C GLY A 23 5.43 -0.66 -9.78
N LEU A 24 4.49 -1.58 -9.96
CA LEU A 24 3.17 -1.32 -10.53
C LEU A 24 2.13 -1.68 -9.47
N ARG A 25 1.18 -0.81 -9.30
CA ARG A 25 0.04 -1.00 -8.40
C ARG A 25 -1.24 -1.04 -9.19
N CYS A 26 -2.05 -2.03 -8.89
CA CYS A 26 -3.38 -2.19 -9.46
C CYS A 26 -4.41 -1.94 -8.36
N TYR A 27 -5.19 -0.91 -8.53
CA TYR A 27 -6.29 -0.58 -7.64
C TYR A 27 -7.59 -0.95 -8.34
N ARG A 28 -8.41 -1.72 -7.66
CA ARG A 28 -9.77 -2.02 -8.07
C ARG A 28 -10.72 -1.43 -7.03
N PHE A 29 -11.51 -0.47 -7.45
CA PHE A 29 -12.54 0.15 -6.62
C PHE A 29 -13.90 -0.22 -7.17
N ASP A 30 -14.70 -0.88 -6.35
CA ASP A 30 -16.10 -1.12 -6.63
C ASP A 30 -16.90 -0.09 -5.82
N THR A 31 -17.35 0.98 -6.47
CA THR A 31 -18.14 2.03 -5.82
C THR A 31 -19.60 1.83 -6.19
N ALA A 32 -20.41 1.44 -5.22
CA ALA A 32 -21.86 1.42 -5.34
C ALA A 32 -22.45 2.63 -4.61
N LEU A 33 -22.93 3.61 -5.34
CA LEU A 33 -23.71 4.74 -4.80
C LEU A 33 -25.20 4.41 -4.90
N GLN A 34 -25.84 4.24 -3.74
CA GLN A 34 -27.27 4.05 -3.67
C GLN A 34 -27.91 5.36 -3.18
N PHE A 35 -28.55 6.07 -4.08
CA PHE A 35 -29.35 7.22 -3.73
C PHE A 35 -30.79 6.76 -3.44
N SER A 36 -31.20 6.81 -2.16
CA SER A 36 -32.57 6.59 -1.75
C SER A 36 -33.29 7.94 -1.65
N SER A 37 -34.02 8.29 -2.68
CA SER A 37 -34.96 9.41 -2.66
C SER A 37 -36.34 8.89 -3.04
N PRO A 38 -37.45 9.42 -2.46
CA PRO A 38 -38.79 8.94 -2.78
C PRO A 38 -39.20 9.09 -4.25
N VAL A 39 -38.40 9.79 -5.06
CA VAL A 39 -38.67 10.05 -6.49
C VAL A 39 -37.70 9.41 -7.46
N LEU A 40 -36.49 8.99 -7.04
CA LEU A 40 -35.48 8.41 -7.93
C LEU A 40 -34.68 7.30 -7.21
N ASN A 41 -34.97 6.06 -7.57
CA ASN A 41 -34.10 4.91 -7.25
C ASN A 41 -33.06 4.73 -8.39
N LYS A 42 -31.92 5.35 -8.27
CA LYS A 42 -30.81 5.17 -9.23
C LYS A 42 -29.63 4.49 -8.54
N LYS A 43 -29.33 3.27 -8.95
CA LYS A 43 -28.11 2.56 -8.56
C LYS A 43 -27.04 2.88 -9.62
N CYS A 44 -26.00 3.61 -9.25
CA CYS A 44 -24.81 3.76 -10.07
C CYS A 44 -23.70 2.90 -9.50
N ALA A 45 -23.39 1.79 -10.13
CA ALA A 45 -22.20 1.00 -9.86
C ALA A 45 -21.13 1.36 -10.90
N LYS A 46 -20.00 1.90 -10.47
CA LYS A 46 -18.86 2.17 -11.34
C LYS A 46 -17.66 1.38 -10.82
N GLN A 47 -17.17 0.46 -11.63
CA GLN A 47 -15.90 -0.21 -11.39
C GLN A 47 -14.77 0.65 -11.98
N LEU A 48 -13.81 1.01 -11.14
CA LEU A 48 -12.62 1.71 -11.57
C LEU A 48 -11.42 0.78 -11.39
N ASN A 49 -10.81 0.37 -12.50
CA ASN A 49 -9.54 -0.33 -12.49
C ASN A 49 -8.44 0.68 -12.85
N GLN A 50 -7.55 0.95 -11.90
CA GLN A 50 -6.46 1.90 -12.10
C GLN A 50 -5.12 1.20 -11.94
N PHE A 51 -4.28 1.35 -12.96
CA PHE A 51 -2.87 0.98 -12.89
C PHE A 51 -2.05 2.24 -12.61
N ALA A 52 -1.21 2.20 -11.60
CA ALA A 52 -0.32 3.29 -11.26
C ALA A 52 1.11 2.77 -11.07
N PRO A 53 2.10 3.32 -11.79
CA PRO A 53 3.49 3.08 -11.42
C PRO A 53 3.74 3.69 -10.04
N ALA A 54 4.64 3.09 -9.28
CA ALA A 54 5.01 3.57 -7.96
C ALA A 54 6.53 3.53 -7.82
N PHE A 55 7.08 4.61 -7.28
CA PHE A 55 8.46 4.69 -6.86
C PHE A 55 8.50 5.04 -5.39
N GLY A 56 9.50 4.52 -4.68
CA GLY A 56 9.57 4.75 -3.26
C GLY A 56 10.89 4.35 -2.64
N ILE A 57 10.91 4.54 -1.35
CA ILE A 57 11.99 4.10 -0.48
C ILE A 57 11.39 3.31 0.67
N GLY A 58 12.13 2.35 1.14
CA GLY A 58 11.74 1.59 2.30
C GLY A 58 12.93 1.17 3.11
N GLY A 59 12.65 0.69 4.29
CA GLY A 59 13.64 0.16 5.18
C GLY A 59 13.07 -0.92 6.08
N LYS A 60 13.93 -1.79 6.48
CA LYS A 60 13.68 -2.81 7.49
C LYS A 60 14.85 -2.83 8.46
N HIS A 61 14.53 -2.95 9.73
CA HIS A 61 15.50 -2.99 10.81
C HIS A 61 15.14 -4.09 11.79
N TYR A 62 16.08 -4.94 12.10
CA TYR A 62 15.91 -5.98 13.11
C TYR A 62 16.19 -5.39 14.49
N LEU A 63 15.25 -5.60 15.41
CA LEU A 63 15.30 -5.08 16.77
C LEU A 63 15.96 -6.06 17.74
N ASP A 64 16.13 -7.31 17.32
CA ASP A 64 16.74 -8.37 18.10
C ASP A 64 17.89 -9.04 17.34
N GLU A 65 18.88 -9.56 18.08
CA GLU A 65 20.04 -10.28 17.54
C GLU A 65 19.65 -11.57 16.82
N ALA A 66 18.53 -12.17 17.21
CA ALA A 66 18.01 -13.38 16.58
C ALA A 66 17.26 -13.12 15.25
N HIS A 67 17.16 -11.85 14.83
CA HIS A 67 16.46 -11.41 13.61
C HIS A 67 15.00 -11.85 13.53
N ARG A 68 14.35 -12.01 14.70
CA ARG A 68 12.95 -12.44 14.78
C ARG A 68 11.98 -11.27 14.76
N LEU A 69 12.40 -10.13 15.36
CA LEU A 69 11.57 -8.93 15.43
C LEU A 69 12.10 -7.89 14.46
N GLN A 70 11.30 -7.52 13.48
CA GLN A 70 11.65 -6.59 12.41
C GLN A 70 10.68 -5.43 12.39
N LEU A 71 11.20 -4.21 12.46
CA LEU A 71 10.48 -2.99 12.13
C LEU A 71 10.66 -2.75 10.63
N TYR A 72 9.59 -2.35 9.94
CA TYR A 72 9.66 -1.94 8.54
C TYR A 72 8.87 -0.66 8.30
N SER A 73 9.33 0.10 7.33
CA SER A 73 8.62 1.26 6.82
C SER A 73 8.83 1.36 5.31
N GLU A 74 7.79 1.73 4.60
CA GLU A 74 7.81 1.92 3.16
C GLU A 74 6.99 3.16 2.80
N LEU A 75 7.61 4.06 2.06
CA LEU A 75 6.95 5.22 1.49
C LEU A 75 7.09 5.15 -0.02
N SER A 76 5.98 5.12 -0.71
CA SER A 76 5.98 5.09 -2.16
C SER A 76 4.87 5.95 -2.72
N GLY A 77 5.08 6.42 -3.94
CA GLY A 77 4.10 7.23 -4.63
C GLY A 77 4.60 7.71 -5.98
N LEU A 78 3.71 8.35 -6.69
CA LEU A 78 4.05 9.05 -7.92
C LEU A 78 3.19 10.30 -8.06
N PRO A 79 3.79 11.46 -8.30
CA PRO A 79 3.05 12.61 -8.77
C PRO A 79 2.64 12.35 -10.24
N LEU A 80 1.35 12.33 -10.52
CA LEU A 80 0.81 12.12 -11.86
C LEU A 80 0.68 13.46 -12.63
N GLY A 81 1.43 14.48 -12.19
CA GLY A 81 1.37 15.84 -12.74
C GLY A 81 -0.02 16.46 -12.53
N GLY A 82 -0.54 17.12 -13.55
CA GLY A 82 -1.89 17.72 -13.50
C GLY A 82 -3.04 16.72 -13.33
N ARG A 83 -2.77 15.42 -13.44
CA ARG A 83 -3.76 14.34 -13.32
C ARG A 83 -3.92 13.79 -11.90
N GLY A 84 -3.11 14.26 -10.94
CA GLY A 84 -3.25 13.85 -9.55
C GLY A 84 -1.96 13.33 -8.91
N HIS A 85 -2.12 12.53 -7.86
CA HIS A 85 -1.01 11.88 -7.16
C HIS A 85 -1.47 10.58 -6.50
N THR A 86 -0.52 9.72 -6.21
CA THR A 86 -0.71 8.56 -5.34
C THR A 86 0.43 8.53 -4.32
N TYR A 87 0.08 8.41 -3.04
CA TYR A 87 1.01 8.21 -1.93
C TYR A 87 0.56 7.02 -1.11
N ASP A 88 1.50 6.22 -0.71
CA ASP A 88 1.27 5.02 0.09
C ASP A 88 2.38 4.92 1.12
N LEU A 89 2.00 5.07 2.38
CA LEU A 89 2.87 4.92 3.54
C LEU A 89 2.46 3.65 4.28
N ASP A 90 3.41 2.77 4.52
CA ASP A 90 3.25 1.54 5.26
C ASP A 90 4.30 1.45 6.36
N ILE A 91 3.88 1.31 7.60
CA ILE A 91 4.76 1.16 8.77
C ILE A 91 4.25 0.00 9.60
N GLY A 92 5.13 -0.91 9.97
CA GLY A 92 4.71 -2.05 10.75
C GLY A 92 5.85 -2.83 11.40
N VAL A 93 5.44 -3.83 12.12
CA VAL A 93 6.31 -4.78 12.81
C VAL A 93 6.02 -6.18 12.29
N LYS A 94 7.06 -6.95 12.07
CA LYS A 94 6.99 -8.36 11.71
C LYS A 94 7.72 -9.17 12.76
N TYR A 95 7.07 -10.19 13.28
CA TYR A 95 7.64 -11.15 14.21
C TYR A 95 7.68 -12.53 13.59
N SER A 96 8.86 -13.15 13.57
CA SER A 96 9.11 -14.48 12.99
C SER A 96 9.63 -15.42 14.06
N PRO A 97 8.75 -16.11 14.81
CA PRO A 97 9.17 -17.04 15.89
C PRO A 97 9.98 -18.22 15.35
N CYS A 98 9.76 -18.63 14.12
CA CYS A 98 10.50 -19.67 13.42
C CYS A 98 10.63 -19.35 11.93
N LYS A 99 11.46 -20.10 11.21
CA LYS A 99 11.80 -19.84 9.80
C LYS A 99 10.59 -19.85 8.86
N ASN A 100 9.57 -20.60 9.22
CA ASN A 100 8.42 -20.85 8.37
C ASN A 100 7.18 -20.02 8.73
N LEU A 101 7.13 -19.45 9.94
CA LEU A 101 5.97 -18.71 10.41
C LEU A 101 6.36 -17.26 10.72
N SER A 102 5.55 -16.33 10.26
CA SER A 102 5.68 -14.94 10.65
C SER A 102 4.30 -14.28 10.83
N ALA A 103 4.23 -13.38 11.79
CA ALA A 103 3.10 -12.51 12.04
C ALA A 103 3.52 -11.07 11.77
N ASN A 104 2.66 -10.29 11.19
CA ASN A 104 2.90 -8.88 10.99
C ASN A 104 1.69 -8.04 11.41
N ALA A 105 1.96 -6.85 11.91
CA ALA A 105 0.98 -5.84 12.20
C ALA A 105 1.52 -4.48 11.80
N GLY A 106 0.67 -3.62 11.29
CA GLY A 106 1.10 -2.32 10.80
C GLY A 106 -0.04 -1.34 10.62
N TYR A 107 0.34 -0.14 10.22
CA TYR A 107 -0.57 0.92 9.86
C TYR A 107 -0.24 1.44 8.47
N ARG A 108 -1.24 1.51 7.61
CA ARG A 108 -1.08 1.94 6.23
C ARG A 108 -1.94 3.15 5.94
N VAL A 109 -1.38 4.10 5.20
CA VAL A 109 -2.07 5.27 4.68
C VAL A 109 -1.92 5.30 3.18
N LEU A 110 -3.03 5.25 2.48
CA LEU A 110 -3.11 5.39 1.03
C LEU A 110 -3.86 6.69 0.73
N ASP A 111 -3.22 7.60 0.03
CA ASP A 111 -3.81 8.82 -0.49
C ASP A 111 -3.73 8.79 -2.02
N LEU A 112 -4.88 8.76 -2.66
CA LEU A 112 -5.02 8.66 -4.10
C LEU A 112 -5.91 9.79 -4.60
N LYS A 113 -5.34 10.67 -5.39
CA LYS A 113 -6.06 11.72 -6.12
C LYS A 113 -5.95 11.45 -7.60
N ILE A 114 -7.09 11.32 -8.24
CA ILE A 114 -7.19 11.12 -9.69
C ILE A 114 -8.05 12.23 -10.26
N LYS A 115 -7.51 12.93 -11.25
CA LYS A 115 -8.23 13.95 -12.00
C LYS A 115 -8.42 13.45 -13.43
N ASN A 116 -9.67 13.29 -13.83
CA ASN A 116 -10.07 12.98 -15.21
C ASN A 116 -10.88 14.15 -15.76
N ASP A 117 -11.10 14.16 -17.07
CA ASP A 117 -11.91 15.20 -17.76
C ASP A 117 -13.34 15.27 -17.22
N ASP A 118 -13.85 14.16 -16.67
CA ASP A 118 -15.20 14.05 -16.08
C ASP A 118 -15.27 14.43 -14.59
N GLY A 119 -14.12 14.70 -13.92
CA GLY A 119 -14.12 15.05 -12.51
C GLY A 119 -12.86 14.68 -11.74
N THR A 120 -12.88 14.95 -10.45
CA THR A 120 -11.78 14.65 -9.53
C THR A 120 -12.24 13.60 -8.50
N GLY A 121 -11.57 12.47 -8.47
CA GLY A 121 -11.73 11.45 -7.43
C GLY A 121 -10.66 11.61 -6.35
N LEU A 122 -11.08 11.64 -5.10
CA LEU A 122 -10.22 11.65 -3.92
C LEU A 122 -10.51 10.40 -3.10
N TYR A 123 -9.50 9.59 -2.87
CA TYR A 123 -9.60 8.38 -2.05
C TYR A 123 -8.51 8.42 -1.00
N LYS A 124 -8.91 8.45 0.25
CA LYS A 124 -8.00 8.35 1.38
C LYS A 124 -8.42 7.17 2.24
N LEU A 125 -7.54 6.19 2.33
CA LEU A 125 -7.70 5.00 3.14
C LEU A 125 -6.59 4.96 4.16
N SER A 126 -6.94 4.76 5.41
CA SER A 126 -5.96 4.56 6.47
C SER A 126 -6.50 3.57 7.47
N GLY A 127 -5.62 2.72 7.99
CA GLY A 127 -6.05 1.73 8.96
C GLY A 127 -4.95 0.81 9.45
N TRP A 128 -5.25 0.15 10.54
CA TRP A 128 -4.44 -0.94 11.07
C TRP A 128 -4.69 -2.21 10.27
N TYR A 129 -3.67 -2.99 10.10
CA TYR A 129 -3.77 -4.32 9.51
C TYR A 129 -2.90 -5.32 10.26
N GLY A 130 -3.21 -6.59 10.09
CA GLY A 130 -2.43 -7.69 10.61
C GLY A 130 -2.53 -8.90 9.71
N GLY A 131 -1.51 -9.74 9.73
CA GLY A 131 -1.46 -10.92 8.89
C GLY A 131 -0.56 -11.99 9.46
N LEU A 132 -0.79 -13.22 8.99
CA LEU A 132 0.07 -14.37 9.25
C LEU A 132 0.57 -14.89 7.89
N SER A 133 1.85 -15.24 7.87
CA SER A 133 2.48 -15.83 6.68
C SER A 133 3.16 -17.15 7.06
N TYR A 134 2.93 -18.16 6.25
CA TYR A 134 3.61 -19.44 6.37
C TYR A 134 4.33 -19.77 5.06
N SER A 135 5.61 -20.12 5.17
CA SER A 135 6.43 -20.53 4.03
C SER A 135 6.72 -22.02 4.13
N PHE A 136 6.55 -22.74 3.04
CA PHE A 136 6.82 -24.18 2.91
C PHE A 136 8.28 -24.44 2.54
#